data_fb06b7a33a0df90e871ecf34f4e65ae4
#
_entry.id   fb06b7a33a0df90e871ecf34f4e65ae4
#
_cell.length_a   1.000
_cell.length_b   1.000
_cell.length_c   1.000
_cell.angle_alpha   90.00
_cell.angle_beta   90.00
_cell.angle_gamma   90.00
#
_symmetry.space_group_name_H-M   'P 1'
#
loop_
_entity.id
_entity.type
_entity.pdbx_description
1 polymer ?
#
loop_
_entity_poly.entity_id
_entity_poly.type
_entity_poly.pdbx_seq_one_letter_code
_entity_poly.pdbx_strand_id
1 'polypeptide(L)'
;DWLKRTGEAWVKWKHFDKQLVRTIEYVKTQDVSPENVEDVVQRAIGMISTDGSINFDTDTGLDFFNPESHIQRTSKKIETGWSFVDRVSGGGYDTKSLIVYAGEQNIGKSIWLANDAANFVKMGHNVVFITAEMSAQKVLKRIGANLLHVPMSDYDKNASNRDYMKRRLEKVSRGLLPPGKLFVKEYPTSQGTIP
;
A
#
# COMPACT_ATOMS: atom_id res chain seq x y z
N ASP A 1 8.79 -1.73 38.52
CA ASP A 1 8.61 -2.52 37.29
C ASP A 1 7.37 -3.46 37.34
N TRP A 2 7.18 -4.22 38.44
CA TRP A 2 6.01 -5.08 38.60
C TRP A 2 4.68 -4.29 38.61
N LEU A 3 4.63 -3.18 39.34
CA LEU A 3 3.43 -2.34 39.45
C LEU A 3 3.02 -1.74 38.11
N LYS A 4 3.99 -1.29 37.31
CA LYS A 4 3.77 -0.77 35.94
C LYS A 4 3.17 -1.88 35.06
N ARG A 5 3.80 -3.05 34.98
CA ARG A 5 3.33 -4.19 34.17
C ARG A 5 1.93 -4.68 34.58
N THR A 6 1.67 -4.76 35.87
CA THR A 6 0.36 -5.20 36.38
C THR A 6 -0.73 -4.16 36.12
N GLY A 7 -0.41 -2.87 36.29
CA GLY A 7 -1.30 -1.77 35.96
C GLY A 7 -1.63 -1.70 34.48
N GLU A 8 -0.64 -1.84 33.61
CA GLU A 8 -0.83 -1.90 32.15
C GLU A 8 -1.71 -3.09 31.73
N ALA A 9 -1.44 -4.27 32.26
CA ALA A 9 -2.25 -5.46 31.96
C ALA A 9 -3.72 -5.27 32.41
N TRP A 10 -3.93 -4.67 33.59
CA TRP A 10 -5.27 -4.41 34.11
C TRP A 10 -6.02 -3.39 33.26
N VAL A 11 -5.38 -2.29 32.86
CA VAL A 11 -6.01 -1.25 32.02
C VAL A 11 -6.33 -1.81 30.63
N LYS A 12 -5.41 -2.56 30.00
CA LYS A 12 -5.65 -3.23 28.72
C LYS A 12 -6.85 -4.18 28.81
N TRP A 13 -6.91 -4.99 29.87
CA TRP A 13 -8.04 -5.89 30.11
C TRP A 13 -9.35 -5.14 30.29
N LYS A 14 -9.38 -4.11 31.12
CA LYS A 14 -10.60 -3.30 31.37
C LYS A 14 -11.05 -2.56 30.12
N HIS A 15 -10.13 -2.09 29.29
CA HIS A 15 -10.46 -1.45 28.01
C HIS A 15 -11.10 -2.46 27.05
N PHE A 16 -10.49 -3.63 26.89
CA PHE A 16 -11.01 -4.72 26.06
C PHE A 16 -12.39 -5.19 26.53
N ASP A 17 -12.57 -5.38 27.84
CA ASP A 17 -13.86 -5.75 28.45
C ASP A 17 -14.95 -4.73 28.10
N LYS A 18 -14.65 -3.44 28.23
CA LYS A 18 -15.56 -2.35 27.85
C LYS A 18 -15.92 -2.34 26.37
N GLN A 19 -14.94 -2.59 25.48
CA GLN A 19 -15.20 -2.66 24.04
C GLN A 19 -16.02 -3.89 23.65
N LEU A 20 -15.80 -5.03 24.29
CA LEU A 20 -16.62 -6.23 24.12
C LEU A 20 -18.07 -5.96 24.45
N VAL A 21 -18.34 -5.34 25.62
CA VAL A 21 -19.71 -4.99 26.03
C VAL A 21 -20.36 -4.07 24.98
N ARG A 22 -19.69 -3.02 24.56
CA ARG A 22 -20.19 -2.09 23.52
C ARG A 22 -20.46 -2.78 22.18
N THR A 23 -19.59 -3.69 21.78
CA THR A 23 -19.77 -4.44 20.53
C THR A 23 -20.96 -5.39 20.62
N ILE A 24 -21.15 -6.06 21.77
CA ILE A 24 -22.31 -6.92 22.00
C ILE A 24 -23.62 -6.10 21.98
N GLU A 25 -23.63 -4.92 22.63
CA GLU A 25 -24.76 -4.02 22.60
C GLU A 25 -25.06 -3.55 21.18
N TYR A 26 -24.03 -3.14 20.42
CA TYR A 26 -24.17 -2.75 19.02
C TYR A 26 -24.81 -3.88 18.20
N VAL A 27 -24.27 -5.10 18.26
CA VAL A 27 -24.78 -6.24 17.47
C VAL A 27 -26.22 -6.57 17.85
N LYS A 28 -26.57 -6.52 19.13
CA LYS A 28 -27.95 -6.78 19.62
C LYS A 28 -28.98 -5.75 19.15
N THR A 29 -28.55 -4.52 18.87
CA THR A 29 -29.45 -3.45 18.41
C THR A 29 -29.63 -3.40 16.90
N GLN A 30 -28.84 -4.20 16.14
CA GLN A 30 -28.95 -4.22 14.69
C GLN A 30 -30.02 -5.20 14.21
N ASP A 31 -30.83 -4.75 13.28
CA ASP A 31 -31.70 -5.64 12.50
C ASP A 31 -30.87 -6.22 11.33
N VAL A 32 -30.48 -7.50 11.46
CA VAL A 32 -29.56 -8.16 10.54
C VAL A 32 -30.32 -8.84 9.42
N SER A 33 -30.02 -8.42 8.17
CA SER A 33 -30.53 -9.01 6.94
C SER A 33 -29.38 -9.57 6.08
N PRO A 34 -29.66 -10.42 5.08
CA PRO A 34 -28.63 -10.88 4.14
C PRO A 34 -27.90 -9.77 3.40
N GLU A 35 -28.51 -8.59 3.31
CA GLU A 35 -27.97 -7.43 2.58
C GLU A 35 -27.01 -6.58 3.42
N ASN A 36 -27.16 -6.59 4.75
CA ASN A 36 -26.36 -5.75 5.66
C ASN A 36 -25.44 -6.53 6.63
N VAL A 37 -25.51 -7.87 6.64
CA VAL A 37 -24.76 -8.71 7.58
C VAL A 37 -23.25 -8.46 7.50
N GLU A 38 -22.71 -8.30 6.31
CA GLU A 38 -21.28 -8.07 6.11
C GLU A 38 -20.84 -6.73 6.74
N ASP A 39 -21.61 -5.67 6.54
CA ASP A 39 -21.32 -4.34 7.11
C ASP A 39 -21.41 -4.36 8.64
N VAL A 40 -22.40 -5.05 9.19
CA VAL A 40 -22.54 -5.19 10.65
C VAL A 40 -21.36 -5.97 11.24
N VAL A 41 -20.95 -7.05 10.59
CA VAL A 41 -19.79 -7.86 11.01
C VAL A 41 -18.50 -7.06 10.93
N GLN A 42 -18.25 -6.35 9.82
CA GLN A 42 -17.04 -5.54 9.66
C GLN A 42 -16.96 -4.41 10.70
N ARG A 43 -18.08 -3.76 11.02
CA ARG A 43 -18.14 -2.75 12.09
C ARG A 43 -17.87 -3.36 13.47
N ALA A 44 -18.46 -4.51 13.77
CA ALA A 44 -18.22 -5.20 15.03
C ALA A 44 -16.75 -5.61 15.20
N ILE A 45 -16.13 -6.13 14.14
CA ILE A 45 -14.69 -6.45 14.12
C ILE A 45 -13.87 -5.18 14.31
N GLY A 46 -14.23 -4.08 13.63
CA GLY A 46 -13.57 -2.78 13.78
C GLY A 46 -13.60 -2.27 15.21
N MET A 47 -14.74 -2.36 15.89
CA MET A 47 -14.90 -1.92 17.29
C MET A 47 -14.00 -2.70 18.26
N ILE A 48 -13.75 -3.97 18.00
CA ILE A 48 -12.86 -4.81 18.84
C ILE A 48 -11.39 -4.58 18.48
N SER A 49 -11.10 -4.34 17.19
CA SER A 49 -9.72 -4.24 16.68
C SER A 49 -9.04 -2.90 16.95
N THR A 50 -9.81 -1.84 17.14
CA THR A 50 -9.29 -0.46 17.16
C THR A 50 -8.41 -0.14 18.37
N ASP A 51 -8.45 -0.93 19.43
CA ASP A 51 -7.87 -0.55 20.72
C ASP A 51 -6.92 -1.57 21.40
N GLY A 52 -6.39 -2.53 20.65
CA GLY A 52 -5.35 -3.44 21.19
C GLY A 52 -4.00 -2.75 21.51
N SER A 53 -3.89 -1.46 21.22
CA SER A 53 -2.62 -0.70 21.28
C SER A 53 -2.53 0.31 22.42
N ILE A 54 -3.18 0.06 23.58
CA ILE A 54 -2.86 0.88 24.76
C ILE A 54 -1.42 0.56 25.14
N ASN A 55 -0.53 1.43 24.72
CA ASN A 55 0.87 1.38 25.10
C ASN A 55 1.12 2.48 26.12
N PHE A 56 1.52 2.10 27.33
CA PHE A 56 1.93 3.05 28.36
C PHE A 56 3.40 3.49 28.20
N ASP A 57 4.13 2.84 27.31
CA ASP A 57 5.34 3.43 26.79
C ASP A 57 4.91 4.50 25.79
N THR A 58 4.68 5.70 26.31
CA THR A 58 4.58 6.87 25.47
C THR A 58 5.90 6.97 24.73
N ASP A 59 5.88 6.57 23.45
CA ASP A 59 6.96 6.94 22.56
C ASP A 59 6.90 8.46 22.45
N THR A 60 7.62 9.12 23.35
CA THR A 60 7.73 10.57 23.40
C THR A 60 8.56 11.11 22.24
N GLY A 61 8.95 10.20 21.32
CA GLY A 61 9.86 10.52 20.23
C GLY A 61 11.32 10.50 20.69
N LEU A 62 12.19 11.08 19.87
CA LEU A 62 13.61 11.15 20.14
C LEU A 62 13.93 12.37 20.99
N ASP A 63 14.60 12.16 22.11
CA ASP A 63 15.15 13.26 22.92
C ASP A 63 16.38 13.85 22.21
N PHE A 64 16.31 15.12 21.84
CA PHE A 64 17.37 15.83 21.15
C PHE A 64 18.67 15.86 21.96
N PHE A 65 18.60 15.91 23.27
CA PHE A 65 19.79 15.96 24.16
C PHE A 65 20.36 14.58 24.47
N ASN A 66 19.71 13.50 24.04
CA ASN A 66 20.27 12.16 24.15
C ASN A 66 21.17 11.85 22.94
N PRO A 67 22.51 11.65 23.15
CA PRO A 67 23.42 11.35 22.03
C PRO A 67 23.03 10.14 21.19
N GLU A 68 22.38 9.13 21.78
CA GLU A 68 21.91 7.95 21.06
C GLU A 68 20.80 8.26 20.06
N SER A 69 20.05 9.32 20.29
CA SER A 69 18.99 9.78 19.37
C SER A 69 19.55 10.30 18.03
N HIS A 70 20.83 10.66 18.00
CA HIS A 70 21.51 11.15 16.79
C HIS A 70 22.15 10.04 15.96
N ILE A 71 22.12 8.80 16.42
CA ILE A 71 22.60 7.67 15.64
C ILE A 71 21.63 7.46 14.48
N GLN A 72 22.01 7.93 13.30
CA GLN A 72 21.23 7.72 12.08
C GLN A 72 21.26 6.22 11.74
N ARG A 73 20.11 5.57 11.87
CA ARG A 73 19.90 4.25 11.27
C ARG A 73 19.83 4.46 9.78
N THR A 74 20.77 3.90 9.02
CA THR A 74 20.73 3.92 7.57
C THR A 74 19.36 3.40 7.09
N SER A 75 18.54 4.28 6.52
CA SER A 75 17.28 3.86 5.93
C SER A 75 17.58 3.00 4.70
N LYS A 76 16.89 1.87 4.59
CA LYS A 76 17.00 1.04 3.40
C LYS A 76 16.43 1.82 2.23
N LYS A 77 17.23 1.99 1.17
CA LYS A 77 16.80 2.63 -0.08
C LYS A 77 16.16 1.60 -1.01
N ILE A 78 15.21 2.06 -1.81
CA ILE A 78 14.59 1.31 -2.88
C ILE A 78 14.99 1.97 -4.19
N GLU A 79 15.79 1.28 -4.99
CA GLU A 79 16.20 1.77 -6.32
C GLU A 79 14.96 2.02 -7.18
N THR A 80 14.98 3.12 -7.93
CA THR A 80 13.86 3.49 -8.82
C THR A 80 14.01 2.89 -10.22
N GLY A 81 15.22 2.46 -10.56
CA GLY A 81 15.60 2.05 -11.91
C GLY A 81 15.87 3.23 -12.86
N TRP A 82 15.85 4.46 -12.35
CA TRP A 82 16.27 5.65 -13.05
C TRP A 82 17.63 6.12 -12.52
N SER A 83 18.69 5.84 -13.24
CA SER A 83 20.06 6.11 -12.80
C SER A 83 20.30 7.55 -12.33
N PHE A 84 19.62 8.52 -12.94
CA PHE A 84 19.69 9.90 -12.51
C PHE A 84 19.04 10.11 -11.14
N VAL A 85 17.82 9.59 -10.94
CA VAL A 85 17.07 9.70 -9.67
C VAL A 85 17.84 8.99 -8.56
N ASP A 86 18.30 7.77 -8.82
CA ASP A 86 19.03 6.97 -7.83
C ASP A 86 20.34 7.65 -7.41
N ARG A 87 21.04 8.27 -8.35
CA ARG A 87 22.26 9.05 -8.06
C ARG A 87 21.97 10.28 -7.19
N VAL A 88 20.94 11.07 -7.53
CA VAL A 88 20.61 12.30 -6.81
C VAL A 88 20.04 12.00 -5.42
N SER A 89 19.26 10.94 -5.28
CA SER A 89 18.67 10.52 -4.00
C SER A 89 19.59 9.65 -3.13
N GLY A 90 20.81 9.39 -3.60
CA GLY A 90 21.77 8.55 -2.86
C GLY A 90 21.36 7.08 -2.77
N GLY A 91 20.81 6.51 -3.87
CA GLY A 91 20.49 5.09 -4.00
C GLY A 91 19.00 4.76 -4.13
N GLY A 92 18.17 5.75 -4.45
CA GLY A 92 16.73 5.55 -4.64
C GLY A 92 15.85 6.19 -3.56
N TYR A 93 14.62 5.74 -3.44
CA TYR A 93 13.67 6.26 -2.47
C TYR A 93 13.88 5.66 -1.08
N ASP A 94 13.71 6.48 -0.05
CA ASP A 94 13.71 5.99 1.32
C ASP A 94 12.48 5.12 1.59
N THR A 95 12.67 4.03 2.32
CA THR A 95 11.52 3.27 2.84
C THR A 95 10.72 4.13 3.80
N LYS A 96 9.38 3.95 3.82
CA LYS A 96 8.44 4.74 4.63
C LYS A 96 8.42 6.23 4.28
N SER A 97 8.71 6.60 3.03
CA SER A 97 8.63 7.96 2.54
C SER A 97 7.42 8.17 1.62
N LEU A 98 6.96 9.42 1.54
CA LEU A 98 5.97 9.88 0.59
C LEU A 98 6.70 10.63 -0.55
N ILE A 99 6.60 10.11 -1.76
CA ILE A 99 7.16 10.73 -2.96
C ILE A 99 6.01 11.38 -3.76
N VAL A 100 6.15 12.67 -4.07
CA VAL A 100 5.13 13.42 -4.80
C VAL A 100 5.70 13.93 -6.11
N TYR A 101 5.06 13.56 -7.24
CA TYR A 101 5.36 14.11 -8.56
C TYR A 101 4.44 15.28 -8.86
N ALA A 102 4.97 16.46 -8.83
CA ALA A 102 4.25 17.70 -9.15
C ALA A 102 4.68 18.25 -10.53
N GLY A 103 3.75 18.87 -11.23
CA GLY A 103 4.01 19.51 -12.51
C GLY A 103 2.72 19.85 -13.25
N GLU A 104 2.83 20.57 -14.34
CA GLU A 104 1.72 21.00 -15.18
C GLU A 104 0.94 19.83 -15.79
N GLN A 105 -0.20 20.12 -16.36
CA GLN A 105 -1.02 19.13 -17.07
C GLN A 105 -0.27 18.61 -18.30
N ASN A 106 -0.42 17.32 -18.60
CA ASN A 106 0.14 16.64 -19.78
C ASN A 106 1.67 16.52 -19.87
N ILE A 107 2.44 16.83 -18.84
CA ILE A 107 3.91 16.64 -18.83
C ILE A 107 4.36 15.21 -18.54
N GLY A 108 3.44 14.27 -18.40
CA GLY A 108 3.78 12.84 -18.26
C GLY A 108 3.85 12.30 -16.84
N LYS A 109 3.33 12.99 -15.80
CA LYS A 109 3.31 12.50 -14.40
C LYS A 109 2.81 11.05 -14.27
N SER A 110 1.65 10.75 -14.88
CA SER A 110 1.07 9.42 -14.84
C SER A 110 1.87 8.37 -15.62
N ILE A 111 2.63 8.79 -16.63
CA ILE A 111 3.55 7.91 -17.37
C ILE A 111 4.76 7.61 -16.50
N TRP A 112 5.28 8.60 -15.79
CA TRP A 112 6.37 8.40 -14.83
C TRP A 112 5.98 7.39 -13.76
N LEU A 113 4.84 7.58 -13.09
CA LEU A 113 4.32 6.64 -12.08
C LEU A 113 4.13 5.21 -12.63
N ALA A 114 3.63 5.08 -13.86
CA ALA A 114 3.49 3.78 -14.51
C ALA A 114 4.83 3.10 -14.78
N ASN A 115 5.86 3.87 -15.13
CA ASN A 115 7.22 3.35 -15.32
C ASN A 115 7.87 2.96 -13.99
N ASP A 116 7.70 3.76 -12.93
CA ASP A 116 8.17 3.40 -11.58
C ASP A 116 7.53 2.10 -11.12
N ALA A 117 6.21 1.96 -11.28
CA ALA A 117 5.50 0.71 -10.97
C ALA A 117 6.09 -0.50 -11.74
N ALA A 118 6.37 -0.33 -13.05
CA ALA A 118 6.99 -1.36 -13.85
C ALA A 118 8.42 -1.70 -13.36
N ASN A 119 9.22 -0.70 -13.02
CA ASN A 119 10.57 -0.90 -12.53
C ASN A 119 10.57 -1.64 -11.18
N PHE A 120 9.73 -1.22 -10.23
CA PHE A 120 9.61 -1.90 -8.94
C PHE A 120 9.18 -3.36 -9.07
N VAL A 121 8.22 -3.65 -9.96
CA VAL A 121 7.82 -5.03 -10.25
C VAL A 121 8.98 -5.85 -10.82
N LYS A 122 9.77 -5.29 -11.75
CA LYS A 122 10.96 -5.95 -12.31
C LYS A 122 12.02 -6.24 -11.25
N MET A 123 12.14 -5.38 -10.25
CA MET A 123 13.08 -5.54 -9.12
C MET A 123 12.54 -6.44 -8.01
N GLY A 124 11.38 -7.07 -8.18
CA GLY A 124 10.80 -8.01 -7.23
C GLY A 124 9.92 -7.38 -6.13
N HIS A 125 9.66 -6.07 -6.19
CA HIS A 125 8.80 -5.39 -5.22
C HIS A 125 7.32 -5.60 -5.54
N ASN A 126 6.50 -5.81 -4.52
CA ASN A 126 5.05 -5.81 -4.67
C ASN A 126 4.54 -4.39 -4.79
N VAL A 127 3.71 -4.13 -5.80
CA VAL A 127 3.19 -2.81 -6.13
C VAL A 127 1.67 -2.82 -6.13
N VAL A 128 1.07 -1.85 -5.45
CA VAL A 128 -0.34 -1.52 -5.55
C VAL A 128 -0.45 -0.15 -6.23
N PHE A 129 -1.08 -0.13 -7.41
CA PHE A 129 -1.32 1.11 -8.15
C PHE A 129 -2.79 1.51 -7.99
N ILE A 130 -3.04 2.64 -7.36
CA ILE A 130 -4.38 3.18 -7.16
C ILE A 130 -4.59 4.32 -8.15
N THR A 131 -5.72 4.29 -8.86
CA THR A 131 -6.09 5.34 -9.80
C THR A 131 -7.51 5.85 -9.51
N ALA A 132 -7.65 7.19 -9.49
CA ALA A 132 -8.95 7.87 -9.34
C ALA A 132 -9.39 8.61 -10.62
N GLU A 133 -8.50 8.76 -11.59
CA GLU A 133 -8.73 9.51 -12.83
C GLU A 133 -8.82 8.60 -14.05
N MET A 134 -7.95 7.61 -14.12
CA MET A 134 -7.87 6.70 -15.27
C MET A 134 -8.48 5.33 -14.94
N SER A 135 -9.10 4.68 -15.95
CA SER A 135 -9.53 3.30 -15.76
C SER A 135 -8.36 2.35 -15.47
N ALA A 136 -8.61 1.32 -14.67
CA ALA A 136 -7.62 0.31 -14.33
C ALA A 136 -7.00 -0.33 -15.59
N GLN A 137 -7.80 -0.54 -16.65
CA GLN A 137 -7.31 -1.09 -17.91
C GLN A 137 -6.31 -0.15 -18.61
N LYS A 138 -6.54 1.16 -18.61
CA LYS A 138 -5.60 2.14 -19.18
C LYS A 138 -4.27 2.16 -18.43
N VAL A 139 -4.32 2.07 -17.10
CA VAL A 139 -3.11 1.98 -16.27
C VAL A 139 -2.38 0.67 -16.54
N LEU A 140 -3.12 -0.47 -16.52
CA LEU A 140 -2.54 -1.78 -16.78
C LEU A 140 -1.89 -1.86 -18.16
N LYS A 141 -2.50 -1.25 -19.18
CA LYS A 141 -1.93 -1.15 -20.53
C LYS A 141 -0.59 -0.40 -20.52
N ARG A 142 -0.49 0.73 -19.80
CA ARG A 142 0.75 1.52 -19.71
C ARG A 142 1.88 0.74 -19.02
N ILE A 143 1.58 0.15 -17.87
CA ILE A 143 2.55 -0.65 -17.11
C ILE A 143 2.91 -1.92 -17.89
N GLY A 144 1.90 -2.59 -18.46
CA GLY A 144 2.07 -3.82 -19.22
C GLY A 144 2.89 -3.62 -20.50
N ALA A 145 2.71 -2.51 -21.21
CA ALA A 145 3.51 -2.19 -22.40
C ALA A 145 5.02 -2.13 -22.05
N ASN A 146 5.36 -1.53 -20.90
CA ASN A 146 6.73 -1.49 -20.41
C ASN A 146 7.23 -2.89 -19.98
N LEU A 147 6.45 -3.59 -19.13
CA LEU A 147 6.85 -4.91 -18.61
C LEU A 147 7.01 -5.96 -19.71
N LEU A 148 6.14 -5.94 -20.71
CA LEU A 148 6.11 -6.93 -21.80
C LEU A 148 6.95 -6.51 -23.00
N HIS A 149 7.56 -5.31 -22.96
CA HIS A 149 8.28 -4.71 -24.10
C HIS A 149 7.45 -4.73 -25.40
N VAL A 150 6.20 -4.24 -25.30
CA VAL A 150 5.25 -4.13 -26.41
C VAL A 150 4.93 -2.66 -26.64
N PRO A 151 5.00 -2.14 -27.87
CA PRO A 151 4.56 -0.78 -28.17
C PRO A 151 3.12 -0.55 -27.73
N MET A 152 2.82 0.63 -27.20
CA MET A 152 1.47 1.00 -26.76
C MET A 152 0.43 0.89 -27.89
N SER A 153 0.83 1.18 -29.15
CA SER A 153 0.00 1.05 -30.34
C SER A 153 -0.48 -0.38 -30.58
N ASP A 154 0.38 -1.35 -30.29
CA ASP A 154 0.16 -2.77 -30.59
C ASP A 154 -0.40 -3.55 -29.41
N TYR A 155 -0.49 -2.89 -28.23
CA TYR A 155 -0.83 -3.58 -27.00
C TYR A 155 -2.21 -4.23 -27.06
N ASP A 156 -3.24 -3.52 -27.54
CA ASP A 156 -4.61 -4.04 -27.56
C ASP A 156 -4.75 -5.21 -28.55
N LYS A 157 -4.10 -5.11 -29.72
CA LYS A 157 -4.02 -6.21 -30.69
C LYS A 157 -3.34 -7.45 -30.10
N ASN A 158 -2.24 -7.22 -29.40
CA ASN A 158 -1.49 -8.30 -28.75
C ASN A 158 -2.23 -8.88 -27.54
N ALA A 159 -2.92 -8.04 -26.77
CA ALA A 159 -3.73 -8.44 -25.62
C ALA A 159 -4.92 -9.32 -26.00
N SER A 160 -5.46 -9.13 -27.19
CA SER A 160 -6.54 -9.98 -27.75
C SER A 160 -6.05 -11.39 -28.09
N ASN A 161 -4.76 -11.61 -28.25
CA ASN A 161 -4.16 -12.93 -28.48
C ASN A 161 -3.70 -13.54 -27.15
N ARG A 162 -4.56 -14.42 -26.57
CA ARG A 162 -4.34 -15.03 -25.27
C ARG A 162 -3.03 -15.82 -25.19
N ASP A 163 -2.68 -16.56 -26.22
CA ASP A 163 -1.45 -17.40 -26.24
C ASP A 163 -0.20 -16.53 -26.34
N TYR A 164 -0.25 -15.44 -27.10
CA TYR A 164 0.83 -14.47 -27.16
C TYR A 164 1.04 -13.82 -25.78
N MET A 165 -0.03 -13.35 -25.14
CA MET A 165 0.05 -12.73 -23.81
C MET A 165 0.58 -13.71 -22.77
N LYS A 166 0.09 -14.94 -22.76
CA LYS A 166 0.59 -15.98 -21.85
C LYS A 166 2.09 -16.18 -21.97
N ARG A 167 2.60 -16.36 -23.19
CA ARG A 167 4.04 -16.50 -23.43
C ARG A 167 4.85 -15.29 -22.96
N ARG A 168 4.34 -14.08 -23.19
CA ARG A 168 5.00 -12.85 -22.74
C ARG A 168 5.04 -12.73 -21.22
N LEU A 169 3.95 -13.02 -20.55
CA LEU A 169 3.85 -13.03 -19.09
C LEU A 169 4.77 -14.10 -18.48
N GLU A 170 4.81 -15.30 -19.05
CA GLU A 170 5.75 -16.34 -18.63
C GLU A 170 7.22 -15.92 -18.81
N LYS A 171 7.55 -15.20 -19.87
CA LYS A 171 8.91 -14.68 -20.10
C LYS A 171 9.30 -13.67 -19.02
N VAL A 172 8.39 -12.78 -18.62
CA VAL A 172 8.64 -11.82 -17.52
C VAL A 172 8.80 -12.56 -16.19
N SER A 173 7.96 -13.57 -15.92
CA SER A 173 8.02 -14.35 -14.67
C SER A 173 9.26 -15.25 -14.55
N ARG A 174 9.92 -15.58 -15.67
CA ARG A 174 11.15 -16.39 -15.71
C ARG A 174 12.44 -15.55 -15.72
N GLY A 175 12.35 -14.25 -15.50
CA GLY A 175 13.53 -13.37 -15.44
C GLY A 175 14.51 -13.75 -14.32
N LEU A 176 15.69 -13.10 -14.28
CA LEU A 176 16.76 -13.35 -13.30
C LEU A 176 16.30 -13.22 -11.83
N LEU A 177 15.30 -12.39 -11.57
CA LEU A 177 14.63 -12.26 -10.28
C LEU A 177 13.14 -12.54 -10.51
N PRO A 178 12.47 -13.27 -9.60
CA PRO A 178 11.01 -13.40 -9.68
C PRO A 178 10.38 -12.00 -9.58
N PRO A 179 9.51 -11.60 -10.54
CA PRO A 179 8.90 -10.30 -10.50
C PRO A 179 7.99 -10.15 -9.28
N GLY A 180 7.88 -8.93 -8.78
CA GLY A 180 6.90 -8.60 -7.75
C GLY A 180 5.46 -8.72 -8.26
N LYS A 181 4.51 -8.72 -7.35
CA LYS A 181 3.09 -8.70 -7.68
C LYS A 181 2.65 -7.26 -8.01
N LEU A 182 1.79 -7.11 -9.02
CA LEU A 182 1.17 -5.84 -9.38
C LEU A 182 -0.34 -5.95 -9.25
N PHE A 183 -0.92 -5.06 -8.45
CA PHE A 183 -2.36 -4.87 -8.36
C PHE A 183 -2.71 -3.44 -8.79
N VAL A 184 -3.70 -3.31 -9.67
CA VAL A 184 -4.21 -2.02 -10.11
C VAL A 184 -5.66 -1.90 -9.63
N LYS A 185 -5.94 -0.88 -8.81
CA LYS A 185 -7.26 -0.61 -8.26
C LYS A 185 -7.76 0.74 -8.73
N GLU A 186 -8.95 0.74 -9.32
CA GLU A 186 -9.68 1.96 -9.69
C GLU A 186 -10.64 2.34 -8.58
N TYR A 187 -10.62 3.63 -8.20
CA TYR A 187 -11.64 4.24 -7.36
C TYR A 187 -12.33 5.32 -8.18
N PRO A 188 -13.63 5.19 -8.47
CA PRO A 188 -14.39 6.22 -9.18
C PRO A 188 -14.36 7.54 -8.40
N THR A 189 -14.29 8.66 -9.10
CA THR A 189 -14.19 10.01 -8.53
C THR A 189 -15.35 10.37 -7.58
N SER A 190 -16.49 9.66 -7.68
CA SER A 190 -17.66 9.82 -6.82
C SER A 190 -17.63 9.05 -5.50
N GLN A 191 -16.63 8.16 -5.30
CA GLN A 191 -16.48 7.33 -4.11
C GLN A 191 -15.21 7.65 -3.30
N GLY A 192 -14.53 8.73 -3.63
CA GLY A 192 -13.25 9.12 -3.03
C GLY A 192 -13.36 9.79 -1.67
N THR A 193 -14.13 9.24 -0.75
CA THR A 193 -13.92 9.48 0.68
C THR A 193 -12.90 8.46 1.16
N ILE A 194 -11.70 8.93 1.43
CA ILE A 194 -10.73 8.18 2.24
C ILE A 194 -11.36 8.06 3.64
N PRO A 195 -11.54 6.85 4.16
CA PRO A 195 -12.07 6.66 5.50
C PRO A 195 -11.13 7.25 6.56
#